data_e90614ee8f879c28fab1111facdc30bb
#
_entry.id   e90614ee8f879c28fab1111facdc30bb
#
_cell.length_a   1.000
_cell.length_b   1.000
_cell.length_c   1.000
_cell.angle_alpha   90.00
_cell.angle_beta   90.00
_cell.angle_gamma   90.00
#
_symmetry.space_group_name_H-M   'P 1'
#
loop_
_entity.id
_entity.type
_entity.pdbx_description
1 polymer ?
#
loop_
_entity_poly.entity_id
_entity_poly.type
_entity_poly.pdbx_seq_one_letter_code
_entity_poly.pdbx_strand_id
1 'polypeptide(L)'
;MKKPTSTPHDAVFKTYLSHPDTARDFLQLYLPETLLKVCDLRTLHLESGHFVEDDLRPFYADILYSLKTTAGDGYIYALIEHQSTPDRHMAFRLMRYAIAAMQRHLDAGHDRLPLVIPVLFYHGLVLSLIHISEPTRR
;
A
#
# COMPACT_ATOMS: atom_id res chain seq x y z
N MET A 1 -30.35 -2.55 1.38
CA MET A 1 -29.49 -3.13 0.89
C MET A 1 -28.32 -3.23 1.76
N LYS A 2 -27.66 -4.24 1.74
CA LYS A 2 -26.66 -4.39 2.58
C LYS A 2 -25.40 -4.16 1.93
N LYS A 3 -24.54 -3.40 2.45
CA LYS A 3 -23.29 -3.24 1.90
C LYS A 3 -22.43 -4.40 2.22
N PRO A 4 -21.50 -4.75 1.38
CA PRO A 4 -20.51 -5.73 1.73
C PRO A 4 -19.74 -5.22 2.94
N THR A 5 -19.42 -6.08 3.85
CA THR A 5 -18.67 -5.70 5.02
C THR A 5 -17.34 -6.41 4.98
N SER A 6 -16.34 -5.82 5.60
CA SER A 6 -15.05 -6.45 5.72
C SER A 6 -15.19 -7.69 6.55
N THR A 7 -14.44 -8.71 6.22
CA THR A 7 -14.37 -9.87 7.06
C THR A 7 -13.54 -9.53 8.28
N PRO A 8 -13.59 -10.33 9.33
CA PRO A 8 -12.72 -10.11 10.48
C PRO A 8 -11.24 -10.12 10.09
N HIS A 9 -10.87 -10.93 9.11
CA HIS A 9 -9.49 -10.96 8.66
C HIS A 9 -9.07 -9.63 8.06
N ASP A 10 -9.95 -9.00 7.28
CA ASP A 10 -9.64 -7.74 6.67
C ASP A 10 -9.45 -6.66 7.71
N ALA A 11 -10.31 -6.63 8.72
CA ALA A 11 -10.23 -5.63 9.76
C ALA A 11 -8.94 -5.81 10.56
N VAL A 12 -8.59 -7.04 10.87
CA VAL A 12 -7.36 -7.31 11.61
C VAL A 12 -6.15 -6.90 10.80
N PHE A 13 -6.14 -7.25 9.52
CA PHE A 13 -5.02 -6.94 8.66
C PHE A 13 -4.82 -5.43 8.55
N LYS A 14 -5.90 -4.69 8.36
CA LYS A 14 -5.79 -3.26 8.27
C LYS A 14 -5.32 -2.65 9.58
N THR A 15 -5.84 -3.12 10.71
CA THR A 15 -5.42 -2.64 12.01
C THR A 15 -3.93 -2.92 12.21
N TYR A 16 -3.49 -4.09 11.81
CA TYR A 16 -2.11 -4.50 11.92
C TYR A 16 -1.22 -3.54 11.13
N LEU A 17 -1.60 -3.25 9.90
CA LEU A 17 -0.81 -2.38 9.04
C LEU A 17 -0.90 -0.90 9.43
N SER A 18 -1.83 -0.54 10.29
CA SER A 18 -1.97 0.83 10.74
C SER A 18 -0.94 1.19 11.81
N HIS A 19 -0.23 0.22 12.35
CA HIS A 19 0.80 0.49 13.34
C HIS A 19 2.17 0.51 12.64
N PRO A 20 2.90 1.61 12.70
CA PRO A 20 4.14 1.72 11.95
C PRO A 20 5.17 0.64 12.25
N ASP A 21 5.28 0.23 13.52
CA ASP A 21 6.27 -0.80 13.88
C ASP A 21 5.93 -2.13 13.22
N THR A 22 4.65 -2.48 13.24
CA THR A 22 4.19 -3.73 12.65
C THR A 22 4.30 -3.67 11.14
N ALA A 23 3.92 -2.53 10.56
CA ALA A 23 4.01 -2.34 9.12
C ALA A 23 5.47 -2.43 8.67
N ARG A 24 6.37 -1.86 9.45
CA ARG A 24 7.79 -1.93 9.11
C ARG A 24 8.28 -3.36 9.07
N ASP A 25 7.90 -4.16 10.06
CA ASP A 25 8.31 -5.56 10.10
C ASP A 25 7.74 -6.32 8.92
N PHE A 26 6.48 -6.07 8.59
CA PHE A 26 5.83 -6.73 7.47
C PHE A 26 6.49 -6.35 6.15
N LEU A 27 6.74 -5.07 5.95
CA LEU A 27 7.36 -4.60 4.72
C LEU A 27 8.80 -5.11 4.60
N GLN A 28 9.51 -5.18 5.71
CA GLN A 28 10.85 -5.72 5.73
C GLN A 28 10.87 -7.17 5.22
N LEU A 29 9.81 -7.90 5.54
CA LEU A 29 9.73 -9.29 5.15
C LEU A 29 9.31 -9.46 3.70
N TYR A 30 8.44 -8.64 3.20
CA TYR A 30 7.80 -8.91 1.92
C TYR A 30 8.15 -7.97 0.77
N LEU A 31 8.75 -6.83 1.01
CA LEU A 31 9.20 -6.01 -0.11
C LEU A 31 10.40 -6.65 -0.80
N PRO A 32 10.49 -6.54 -2.11
CA PRO A 32 11.66 -7.03 -2.82
C PRO A 32 12.92 -6.34 -2.31
N GLU A 33 14.00 -7.08 -2.33
CA GLU A 33 15.25 -6.56 -1.80
C GLU A 33 15.72 -5.31 -2.51
N THR A 34 15.44 -5.20 -3.79
CA THR A 34 15.83 -4.02 -4.54
C THR A 34 15.14 -2.77 -4.01
N LEU A 35 13.91 -2.92 -3.51
CA LEU A 35 13.20 -1.79 -2.93
C LEU A 35 13.64 -1.54 -1.49
N LEU A 36 13.98 -2.59 -0.77
CA LEU A 36 14.47 -2.42 0.59
C LEU A 36 15.76 -1.64 0.62
N LYS A 37 16.58 -1.77 -0.40
CA LYS A 37 17.82 -1.00 -0.48
C LYS A 37 17.57 0.49 -0.69
N VAL A 38 16.46 0.82 -1.28
CA VAL A 38 16.14 2.21 -1.57
C VAL A 38 15.45 2.88 -0.40
N CYS A 39 14.76 2.12 0.43
CA CYS A 39 13.91 2.65 1.49
C CYS A 39 14.57 2.58 2.84
N ASP A 40 14.41 3.63 3.63
CA ASP A 40 14.82 3.60 5.03
C ASP A 40 13.56 3.35 5.86
N LEU A 41 13.27 2.10 6.13
CA LEU A 41 12.05 1.74 6.85
C LEU A 41 12.02 2.23 8.29
N ARG A 42 13.16 2.61 8.84
CA ARG A 42 13.20 3.19 10.18
C ARG A 42 12.48 4.53 10.22
N THR A 43 12.33 5.18 9.09
CA THR A 43 11.67 6.47 9.01
C THR A 43 10.20 6.36 8.62
N LEU A 44 9.66 5.16 8.58
CA LEU A 44 8.28 4.92 8.16
C LEU A 44 7.30 5.64 9.07
N HIS A 45 6.35 6.33 8.46
CA HIS A 45 5.40 7.15 9.19
C HIS A 45 4.03 6.98 8.55
N LEU A 46 3.01 6.77 9.36
CA LEU A 46 1.66 6.63 8.84
C LEU A 46 1.12 8.00 8.50
N GLU A 47 0.64 8.16 7.28
CA GLU A 47 0.02 9.41 6.84
C GLU A 47 -1.49 9.26 6.92
N SER A 48 -2.19 10.35 7.12
CA SER A 48 -3.64 10.31 7.20
C SER A 48 -4.24 10.40 5.80
N GLY A 49 -5.49 10.00 5.68
CA GLY A 49 -6.21 10.12 4.43
C GLY A 49 -6.12 8.87 3.57
N HIS A 50 -6.88 8.89 2.51
CA HIS A 50 -6.94 7.76 1.61
C HIS A 50 -7.32 8.30 0.24
N PHE A 51 -7.17 7.45 -0.77
CA PHE A 51 -7.45 7.83 -2.16
C PHE A 51 -8.56 7.01 -2.78
N VAL A 52 -8.92 5.89 -2.16
CA VAL A 52 -9.99 5.04 -2.69
C VAL A 52 -11.30 5.81 -2.64
N GLU A 53 -12.03 5.82 -3.73
CA GLU A 53 -13.32 6.52 -3.82
C GLU A 53 -14.34 5.89 -2.88
N ASP A 54 -15.28 6.68 -2.42
CA ASP A 54 -16.23 6.22 -1.41
C ASP A 54 -17.02 5.00 -1.85
N ASP A 55 -17.43 4.95 -3.09
CA ASP A 55 -18.24 3.82 -3.58
C ASP A 55 -17.41 2.54 -3.71
N LEU A 56 -16.10 2.62 -3.66
CA LEU A 56 -15.25 1.45 -3.73
C LEU A 56 -14.75 1.01 -2.37
N ARG A 57 -15.01 1.78 -1.33
CA ARG A 57 -14.50 1.46 0.00
C ARG A 57 -15.01 0.14 0.57
N PRO A 58 -16.18 -0.35 0.19
CA PRO A 58 -16.55 -1.69 0.65
C PRO A 58 -15.62 -2.79 0.12
N PHE A 59 -14.92 -2.52 -1.00
CA PHE A 59 -14.08 -3.53 -1.63
C PHE A 59 -12.60 -3.28 -1.47
N TYR A 60 -12.21 -2.07 -1.11
CA TYR A 60 -10.80 -1.71 -0.99
C TYR A 60 -10.58 -0.81 0.22
N ALA A 61 -9.44 -1.00 0.85
CA ALA A 61 -8.96 -0.05 1.84
C ALA A 61 -7.55 0.33 1.45
N ASP A 62 -7.09 1.50 1.86
CA ASP A 62 -5.73 1.90 1.54
C ASP A 62 -5.07 2.53 2.74
N ILE A 63 -3.74 2.49 2.73
CA ILE A 63 -2.91 3.08 3.77
C ILE A 63 -1.74 3.72 3.08
N LEU A 64 -1.43 4.94 3.49
CA LEU A 64 -0.29 5.65 2.94
C LEU A 64 0.76 5.83 4.02
N TYR A 65 1.99 5.45 3.72
CA TYR A 65 3.12 5.68 4.61
C TYR A 65 4.10 6.61 3.92
N SER A 66 4.72 7.49 4.70
CA SER A 66 5.84 8.27 4.18
C SER A 66 7.11 7.71 4.77
N LEU A 67 8.21 7.92 4.09
CA LEU A 67 9.52 7.48 4.57
C LEU A 67 10.60 8.20 3.79
N LYS A 68 11.83 8.07 4.23
CA LYS A 68 12.96 8.59 3.49
C LYS A 68 13.50 7.49 2.58
N THR A 69 13.97 7.89 1.44
CA THR A 69 14.55 6.98 0.45
C THR A 69 15.87 7.55 -0.04
N THR A 70 16.60 6.77 -0.80
CA THR A 70 17.83 7.24 -1.41
C THR A 70 17.58 8.36 -2.42
N ALA A 71 16.32 8.49 -2.88
CA ALA A 71 15.96 9.56 -3.80
C ALA A 71 15.29 10.74 -3.09
N GLY A 72 15.27 10.75 -1.77
CA GLY A 72 14.63 11.80 -1.00
C GLY A 72 13.34 11.30 -0.38
N ASP A 73 12.34 12.17 -0.31
CA ASP A 73 11.06 11.80 0.26
C ASP A 73 10.37 10.74 -0.58
N GLY A 74 9.72 9.81 0.06
CA GLY A 74 9.00 8.75 -0.63
C GLY A 74 7.78 8.30 0.15
N TYR A 75 6.99 7.47 -0.52
CA TYR A 75 5.78 6.93 0.07
C TYR A 75 5.63 5.48 -0.33
N ILE A 76 5.04 4.71 0.56
CA ILE A 76 4.54 3.39 0.23
C ILE A 76 3.03 3.48 0.28
N TYR A 77 2.39 3.17 -0.83
CA TYR A 77 0.93 3.19 -0.91
C TYR A 77 0.43 1.75 -0.91
N ALA A 78 -0.23 1.36 0.15
CA ALA A 78 -0.73 0.00 0.30
C ALA A 78 -2.22 -0.03 0.00
N LEU A 79 -2.61 -0.78 -1.02
CA LEU A 79 -4.01 -0.98 -1.37
C LEU A 79 -4.40 -2.39 -0.97
N ILE A 80 -5.45 -2.52 -0.19
CA ILE A 80 -5.91 -3.81 0.31
C ILE A 80 -7.22 -4.13 -0.38
N GLU A 81 -7.25 -5.23 -1.11
CA GLU A 81 -8.44 -5.65 -1.82
C GLU A 81 -9.18 -6.70 -1.03
N HIS A 82 -10.45 -6.44 -0.74
CA HIS A 82 -11.26 -7.33 0.09
C HIS A 82 -12.07 -8.33 -0.72
N GLN A 83 -12.31 -8.05 -1.98
CA GLN A 83 -13.14 -8.95 -2.77
C GLN A 83 -12.33 -10.13 -3.30
N SER A 84 -13.00 -11.23 -3.51
CA SER A 84 -12.31 -12.43 -3.95
C SER A 84 -11.99 -12.42 -5.44
N THR A 85 -12.71 -11.65 -6.23
CA THR A 85 -12.45 -11.58 -7.65
C THR A 85 -11.57 -10.38 -7.95
N PRO A 86 -10.41 -10.58 -8.54
CA PRO A 86 -9.52 -9.45 -8.81
C PRO A 86 -10.13 -8.47 -9.81
N ASP A 87 -9.84 -7.20 -9.62
CA ASP A 87 -10.25 -6.17 -10.55
C ASP A 87 -9.31 -6.22 -11.73
N ARG A 88 -9.85 -6.34 -12.94
CA ARG A 88 -9.02 -6.43 -14.13
C ARG A 88 -8.29 -5.12 -14.43
N HIS A 89 -8.67 -4.03 -13.82
CA HIS A 89 -8.01 -2.75 -14.01
C HIS A 89 -7.17 -2.36 -12.80
N MET A 90 -6.72 -3.34 -12.04
CA MET A 90 -6.01 -3.08 -10.80
C MET A 90 -4.71 -2.30 -11.01
N ALA A 91 -3.96 -2.65 -12.05
CA ALA A 91 -2.70 -1.94 -12.31
C ALA A 91 -2.97 -0.46 -12.61
N PHE A 92 -4.00 -0.20 -13.37
CA PHE A 92 -4.37 1.17 -13.68
C PHE A 92 -4.78 1.92 -12.42
N ARG A 93 -5.55 1.26 -11.56
CA ARG A 93 -6.03 1.86 -10.33
C ARG A 93 -4.86 2.18 -9.39
N LEU A 94 -3.94 1.25 -9.24
CA LEU A 94 -2.75 1.48 -8.41
C LEU A 94 -1.93 2.65 -8.93
N MET A 95 -1.78 2.74 -10.25
CA MET A 95 -1.04 3.82 -10.84
C MET A 95 -1.72 5.15 -10.60
N ARG A 96 -3.04 5.19 -10.74
CA ARG A 96 -3.81 6.40 -10.53
C ARG A 96 -3.69 6.89 -9.09
N TYR A 97 -3.76 5.99 -8.12
CA TYR A 97 -3.64 6.38 -6.72
C TYR A 97 -2.20 6.80 -6.38
N ALA A 98 -1.22 6.16 -6.99
CA ALA A 98 0.17 6.56 -6.79
C ALA A 98 0.39 7.99 -7.30
N ILE A 99 -0.20 8.32 -8.45
CA ILE A 99 -0.10 9.67 -8.99
C ILE A 99 -0.83 10.65 -8.09
N ALA A 100 -1.96 10.25 -7.52
CA ALA A 100 -2.67 11.11 -6.58
C ALA A 100 -1.84 11.41 -5.34
N ALA A 101 -1.08 10.43 -4.86
CA ALA A 101 -0.18 10.65 -3.73
C ALA A 101 0.93 11.62 -4.10
N MET A 102 1.44 11.53 -5.32
CA MET A 102 2.43 12.48 -5.80
C MET A 102 1.86 13.89 -5.86
N GLN A 103 0.63 14.02 -6.36
CA GLN A 103 -0.01 15.31 -6.44
C GLN A 103 -0.23 15.91 -5.06
N ARG A 104 -0.63 15.09 -4.10
CA ARG A 104 -0.83 15.55 -2.74
C ARG A 104 0.47 16.08 -2.14
N HIS A 105 1.58 15.43 -2.46
CA HIS A 105 2.90 15.85 -2.01
C HIS A 105 3.23 17.23 -2.58
N LEU A 106 2.99 17.43 -3.85
CA LEU A 106 3.25 18.73 -4.47
C LEU A 106 2.32 19.79 -3.90
N ASP A 107 1.06 19.45 -3.66
CA ASP A 107 0.11 20.40 -3.10
C ASP A 107 0.49 20.82 -1.69
N ALA A 108 1.24 20.00 -0.99
CA ALA A 108 1.71 20.34 0.35
C ALA A 108 2.89 21.30 0.35
N GLY A 109 3.35 21.69 -0.83
CA GLY A 109 4.39 22.70 -0.94
C GLY A 109 5.74 22.20 -1.39
N HIS A 110 5.86 20.91 -1.66
CA HIS A 110 7.13 20.39 -2.14
C HIS A 110 7.25 20.64 -3.63
N ASP A 111 8.45 20.84 -4.11
CA ASP A 111 8.65 21.17 -5.53
C ASP A 111 9.21 20.01 -6.32
N ARG A 112 9.39 18.85 -5.71
CA ARG A 112 9.91 17.69 -6.41
C ARG A 112 8.97 16.51 -6.19
N LEU A 113 8.85 15.68 -7.22
CA LEU A 113 8.02 14.48 -7.08
C LEU A 113 8.68 13.49 -6.13
N PRO A 114 7.92 12.86 -5.27
CA PRO A 114 8.46 11.83 -4.40
C PRO A 114 8.49 10.50 -5.14
N LEU A 115 9.24 9.56 -4.62
CA LEU A 115 9.13 8.19 -5.06
C LEU A 115 7.89 7.60 -4.42
N VAL A 116 7.05 6.93 -5.17
CA VAL A 116 5.88 6.26 -4.61
C VAL A 116 5.93 4.80 -5.02
N ILE A 117 5.86 3.91 -4.04
CA ILE A 117 5.88 2.48 -4.25
C ILE A 117 4.49 1.93 -3.96
N PRO A 118 3.73 1.53 -4.98
CA PRO A 118 2.41 0.96 -4.74
C PRO A 118 2.52 -0.53 -4.44
N VAL A 119 1.77 -0.98 -3.46
CA VAL A 119 1.77 -2.38 -3.04
C VAL A 119 0.33 -2.84 -2.96
N LEU A 120 0.04 -4.00 -3.52
CA LEU A 120 -1.30 -4.54 -3.48
C LEU A 120 -1.34 -5.77 -2.58
N PHE A 121 -2.30 -5.78 -1.66
CA PHE A 121 -2.53 -6.92 -0.80
C PHE A 121 -3.93 -7.46 -1.08
N TYR A 122 -4.03 -8.76 -1.33
CA TYR A 122 -5.32 -9.38 -1.57
C TYR A 122 -5.88 -9.92 -0.28
N HIS A 123 -7.19 -9.74 -0.10
CA HIS A 123 -7.87 -10.32 1.03
C HIS A 123 -7.73 -11.84 1.02
N GLY A 124 -7.35 -12.38 2.14
CA GLY A 124 -7.28 -13.81 2.28
C GLY A 124 -6.23 -14.48 1.43
N LEU A 125 -5.46 -13.69 0.70
CA LEU A 125 -4.47 -14.24 -0.20
C LEU A 125 -3.08 -13.72 0.10
N VAL A 126 -2.81 -13.47 1.36
CA VAL A 126 -1.49 -13.04 1.76
C VAL A 126 -0.44 -14.05 1.35
N LEU A 127 -0.81 -15.33 1.39
CA LEU A 127 0.12 -16.35 0.95
C LEU A 127 0.44 -16.23 -0.53
N SER A 128 -0.54 -15.82 -1.33
CA SER A 128 -0.28 -15.61 -2.75
C SER A 128 0.69 -14.46 -2.97
N LEU A 129 0.59 -13.43 -2.15
CA LEU A 129 1.55 -12.36 -2.24
C LEU A 129 2.94 -12.83 -1.91
N ILE A 130 3.08 -13.68 -0.94
CA ILE A 130 4.34 -14.24 -0.58
C ILE A 130 4.91 -15.03 -1.74
N HIS A 131 4.10 -15.83 -2.39
CA HIS A 131 4.55 -16.58 -3.54
C HIS A 131 4.98 -15.69 -4.68
N ILE A 132 4.25 -14.61 -4.90
CA ILE A 132 4.60 -13.71 -5.99
C ILE A 132 5.92 -13.02 -5.70
N SER A 133 6.13 -12.63 -4.48
CA SER A 133 7.36 -11.95 -4.17
C SER A 133 8.54 -12.87 -4.00
N GLU A 134 8.33 -14.20 -3.92
CA GLU A 134 9.29 -15.08 -3.85
C GLU A 134 9.87 -15.31 -5.07
N PRO A 135 10.81 -15.23 -5.25
CA PRO A 135 11.34 -15.27 -6.40
C PRO A 135 11.20 -16.17 -7.15
N THR A 136 11.00 -16.15 -7.44
CA THR A 136 10.69 -16.65 -8.26
C THR A 136 11.56 -17.23 -8.71
N ARG A 137 12.11 -17.40 -8.40
CA ARG A 137 12.88 -17.88 -8.66
C ARG A 137 12.90 -18.65 -9.54
N ARG A 138 12.93 -18.87 -10.06
CA ARG A 138 13.11 -19.51 -10.89
C ARG A 138 13.40 -19.23 -11.51
#